data_8887fd01c48aa3ba3d19691b728f58a8
#
_entry.id   8887fd01c48aa3ba3d19691b728f58a8
#
_cell.length_a   1.000
_cell.length_b   1.000
_cell.length_c   1.000
_cell.angle_alpha   90.00
_cell.angle_beta   90.00
_cell.angle_gamma   90.00
#
_symmetry.space_group_name_H-M   'P 1'
#
loop_
_entity.id
_entity.type
_entity.pdbx_description
1 polymer ?
#
loop_
_entity_poly.entity_id
_entity_poly.type
_entity_poly.pdbx_seq_one_letter_code
_entity_poly.pdbx_strand_id
1 'polypeptide(L)' 'MISKEQKKELERRNAKIFKRFCNLSEKQPLAYPHTIYTELAKEFNLSPQMISLIVRTAQKEQQQ' A
#
# COMPACT_ATOMS: atom_id res chain seq x y z
N MET A 1 13.41 -19.11 -1.81
CA MET A 1 12.14 -19.04 -2.58
C MET A 1 10.96 -18.79 -1.66
N ILE A 2 10.07 -17.93 -2.08
CA ILE A 2 8.85 -17.66 -1.34
C ILE A 2 7.83 -18.74 -1.67
N SER A 3 7.24 -19.36 -0.65
CA SER A 3 6.21 -20.38 -0.85
C SER A 3 4.93 -19.74 -1.40
N LYS A 4 4.05 -20.57 -1.99
CA LYS A 4 2.77 -20.08 -2.50
C LYS A 4 1.92 -19.45 -1.41
N GLU A 5 1.98 -19.99 -0.19
CA GLU A 5 1.23 -19.46 0.94
C GLU A 5 1.74 -18.08 1.35
N GLN A 6 3.06 -17.90 1.40
CA GLN A 6 3.65 -16.60 1.71
C GLN A 6 3.31 -15.57 0.63
N LYS A 7 3.29 -15.99 -0.62
CA LYS A 7 2.94 -15.09 -1.71
C LYS A 7 1.49 -14.60 -1.58
N LYS A 8 0.56 -15.48 -1.25
CA LYS A 8 -0.83 -15.11 -1.05
C LYS A 8 -1.00 -14.14 0.10
N GLU A 9 -0.28 -14.35 1.19
CA GLU A 9 -0.35 -13.45 2.34
C GLU A 9 0.17 -12.07 1.99
N LEU A 10 1.27 -12.01 1.22
CA LEU A 10 1.81 -10.73 0.76
C LEU A 10 0.83 -10.01 -0.16
N GLU A 11 0.19 -10.74 -1.06
CA GLU A 11 -0.80 -10.16 -1.96
C GLU A 11 -1.99 -9.61 -1.20
N ARG A 12 -2.48 -10.33 -0.19
CA ARG A 12 -3.59 -9.87 0.65
C ARG A 12 -3.20 -8.63 1.43
N ARG A 13 -2.00 -8.62 2.01
CA ARG A 13 -1.50 -7.45 2.74
C ARG A 13 -1.40 -6.25 1.81
N ASN A 14 -0.81 -6.46 0.63
CA ASN A 14 -0.62 -5.38 -0.33
C ASN A 14 -1.94 -4.83 -0.83
N ALA A 15 -2.94 -5.69 -1.03
CA ALA A 15 -4.28 -5.26 -1.42
C ALA A 15 -4.93 -4.40 -0.34
N LYS A 16 -4.77 -4.79 0.92
CA LYS A 16 -5.29 -4.00 2.05
C LYS A 16 -4.61 -2.64 2.14
N ILE A 17 -3.30 -2.61 1.94
CA ILE A 17 -2.52 -1.36 1.96
C ILE A 17 -3.02 -0.44 0.86
N PHE A 18 -3.21 -0.94 -0.35
CA PHE A 18 -3.67 -0.13 -1.46
C PHE A 18 -5.09 0.39 -1.22
N LYS A 19 -5.98 -0.47 -0.74
CA LYS A 19 -7.35 -0.07 -0.43
C LYS A 19 -7.37 1.01 0.65
N ARG A 20 -6.55 0.85 1.67
CA ARG A 20 -6.43 1.83 2.74
C ARG A 20 -5.87 3.14 2.22
N PHE A 21 -4.90 3.08 1.32
CA PHE A 21 -4.35 4.26 0.67
C PHE A 21 -5.43 5.03 -0.08
N CYS A 22 -6.26 4.33 -0.85
CA CYS A 22 -7.34 4.97 -1.58
C CYS A 22 -8.34 5.65 -0.65
N ASN A 23 -8.70 4.98 0.45
CA ASN A 23 -9.62 5.54 1.44
C ASN A 23 -9.06 6.82 2.05
N LEU A 24 -7.79 6.80 2.44
CA LEU A 24 -7.16 7.97 3.05
C LEU A 24 -7.03 9.11 2.04
N SER A 25 -6.73 8.79 0.79
CA SER A 25 -6.64 9.80 -0.27
C SER A 25 -7.99 10.48 -0.50
N GLU A 26 -9.09 9.73 -0.44
CA GLU A 26 -10.42 10.30 -0.61
C GLU A 26 -10.82 11.18 0.56
N LYS A 27 -10.45 10.77 1.79
CA LYS A 27 -10.76 11.56 2.98
C LYS A 27 -9.91 12.81 3.11
N GLN A 28 -8.69 12.76 2.58
CA GLN A 28 -7.73 13.85 2.70
C GLN A 28 -7.19 14.21 1.31
N PRO A 29 -8.02 14.76 0.43
CA PRO A 29 -7.60 15.02 -0.95
C PRO A 29 -6.49 16.06 -1.08
N LEU A 30 -6.28 16.88 -0.04
CA LEU A 30 -5.21 17.88 -0.04
C LEU A 30 -3.95 17.41 0.64
N ALA A 31 -3.95 16.20 1.21
CA ALA A 31 -2.76 15.67 1.86
C ALA A 31 -1.73 15.20 0.83
N TYR A 32 -0.47 15.42 1.14
CA TYR A 32 0.60 14.91 0.28
C TYR A 32 0.66 13.38 0.37
N PRO A 33 0.97 12.69 -0.74
CA PRO A 33 1.09 11.23 -0.72
C PRO A 33 2.05 10.72 0.34
N HIS A 34 3.14 11.44 0.59
CA HIS A 34 4.11 11.06 1.60
C HIS A 34 3.49 10.96 3.00
N THR A 35 2.58 11.89 3.33
CA THR A 35 1.91 11.86 4.62
C THR A 35 1.09 10.59 4.78
N ILE A 36 0.38 10.20 3.71
CA ILE A 36 -0.42 8.98 3.71
C ILE A 36 0.47 7.75 3.83
N TYR A 37 1.58 7.73 3.11
CA TYR A 37 2.56 6.63 3.20
C TYR A 37 3.08 6.47 4.62
N THR A 38 3.38 7.58 5.29
CA THR A 38 3.87 7.55 6.66
C THR A 38 2.84 6.96 7.63
N GLU A 39 1.58 7.33 7.47
CA GLU A 39 0.49 6.78 8.29
C GLU A 39 0.34 5.28 8.07
N LEU A 40 0.35 4.85 6.81
CA LEU A 40 0.24 3.43 6.47
C LEU A 40 1.45 2.64 6.97
N ALA A 41 2.63 3.24 6.91
CA ALA A 41 3.84 2.60 7.40
C ALA A 41 3.72 2.26 8.88
N LYS A 42 3.15 3.15 9.67
CA LYS A 42 2.92 2.90 11.09
C LYS A 42 1.84 1.84 11.29
N GLU A 43 0.77 1.91 10.52
CA GLU A 43 -0.35 0.97 10.63
C GLU A 43 0.07 -0.46 10.32
N PHE A 44 0.88 -0.64 9.28
CA PHE A 44 1.31 -1.96 8.83
C PHE A 44 2.71 -2.34 9.29
N ASN A 45 3.35 -1.50 10.09
CA ASN A 45 4.70 -1.74 10.62
C ASN A 45 5.73 -1.94 9.51
N LEU A 46 5.67 -1.07 8.50
CA LEU A 46 6.59 -1.07 7.37
C LEU A 46 7.21 0.31 7.22
N SER A 47 8.21 0.43 6.34
CA SER A 47 8.78 1.74 6.04
C SER A 47 7.91 2.49 5.02
N PRO A 48 7.94 3.85 5.04
CA PRO A 48 7.21 4.63 4.03
C PRO A 48 7.65 4.30 2.60
N GLN A 49 8.92 3.98 2.39
CA GLN A 49 9.43 3.60 1.08
C GLN A 49 8.77 2.31 0.60
N MET A 50 8.63 1.34 1.49
CA MET A 50 7.98 0.08 1.15
C MET A 50 6.50 0.31 0.80
N ILE A 51 5.80 1.14 1.57
CA ILE A 51 4.41 1.47 1.29
C ILE A 51 4.29 2.14 -0.08
N SER A 52 5.17 3.09 -0.39
CA SER A 52 5.18 3.76 -1.67
C SER A 52 5.34 2.76 -2.83
N LEU A 53 6.28 1.82 -2.67
CA LEU A 53 6.52 0.80 -3.68
C LEU A 53 5.29 -0.09 -3.89
N ILE A 54 4.67 -0.51 -2.80
CA ILE A 54 3.48 -1.37 -2.86
C ILE A 54 2.33 -0.64 -3.57
N VAL A 55 2.10 0.62 -3.22
CA VAL A 55 1.02 1.40 -3.82
C VAL A 55 1.28 1.61 -5.31
N ARG A 56 2.50 1.96 -5.69
CA ARG A 56 2.84 2.16 -7.10
C ARG A 56 2.66 0.88 -7.91
N THR A 57 3.08 -0.25 -7.37
CA THR A 57 2.94 -1.53 -8.04
C THR A 57 1.47 -1.88 -8.23
N ALA A 58 0.65 -1.66 -7.21
CA ALA A 58 -0.78 -1.92 -7.29
C ALA A 58 -1.46 -1.02 -8.31
N GLN A 59 -1.10 0.26 -8.35
CA GLN A 59 -1.65 1.19 -9.33
C GLN A 59 -1.31 0.76 -10.76
N LYS A 60 -0.08 0.33 -10.96
CA LYS A 60 0.38 -0.11 -12.28
C LYS A 60 -0.39 -1.35 -12.74
N GLU A 61 -0.63 -2.29 -11.85
CA GLU A 61 -1.38 -3.48 -12.16
C GLU A 61 -2.83 -3.18 -12.53
N GLN A 62 -3.44 -2.19 -11.89
CA GLN A 62 -4.83 -1.83 -12.15
C GLN A 62 -5.03 -1.01 -13.43
N GLN A 63 -3.97 -0.43 -13.95
CA GLN A 63 -4.06 0.40 -15.16
C GLN A 63 -3.92 -0.38 -16.46
N GLN A 64 -3.75 -1.67 -16.38
CA GLN A 64 -3.66 -2.50 -17.59
C GLN A 64 -5.02 -2.82 -18.15
#